data_dff96747257eba1e3cc419a3b35f2cbd
#
_entry.id   dff96747257eba1e3cc419a3b35f2cbd
#
_cell.length_a   1.000
_cell.length_b   1.000
_cell.length_c   1.000
_cell.angle_alpha   90.00
_cell.angle_beta   90.00
_cell.angle_gamma   90.00
#
_symmetry.space_group_name_H-M   'P 1'
#
loop_
_entity.id
_entity.type
_entity.pdbx_description
1 polymer ?
#
loop_
_entity_poly.entity_id
_entity_poly.type
_entity_poly.pdbx_seq_one_letter_code
_entity_poly.pdbx_strand_id
1 'polypeptide(L)'
;MKEEQFFFNDTNYSIKIGKNKTENDHLVKTSAKTDIWFHVNNTSSSHVVLLNNEKLNKIPKQVIKRCACLCKSNSSSKSELKCEIIYTEMANVSATEHEGQVTVNGLSKIIVI
;
A
#
# COMPACT_ATOMS: atom_id res chain seq x y z
N MET A 1 2.48 12.36 -8.30
CA MET A 1 2.44 11.29 -7.27
C MET A 1 2.87 11.84 -5.93
N LYS A 2 2.17 11.47 -4.87
CA LYS A 2 2.48 11.94 -3.53
C LYS A 2 3.47 10.99 -2.86
N GLU A 3 4.44 11.55 -2.14
CA GLU A 3 5.40 10.77 -1.37
C GLU A 3 5.44 11.33 0.05
N GLU A 4 5.50 10.44 1.04
CA GLU A 4 5.59 10.80 2.45
C GLU A 4 6.76 10.08 3.09
N GLN A 5 7.44 10.76 4.00
CA GLN A 5 8.51 10.19 4.81
C GLN A 5 7.97 9.98 6.23
N PHE A 6 8.20 8.81 6.79
CA PHE A 6 7.80 8.47 8.15
C PHE A 6 9.00 7.99 8.93
N PHE A 7 9.38 8.76 9.94
CA PHE A 7 10.53 8.44 10.79
C PHE A 7 10.07 7.68 12.03
N PHE A 8 10.62 6.49 12.25
CA PHE A 8 10.26 5.64 13.37
C PHE A 8 11.45 4.77 13.78
N ASN A 9 11.80 4.76 15.08
CA ASN A 9 12.92 3.98 15.63
C ASN A 9 14.22 4.21 14.85
N ASP A 10 14.61 5.48 14.68
CA ASP A 10 15.83 5.88 13.97
C ASP A 10 15.91 5.44 12.51
N THR A 11 14.79 5.04 11.94
CA THR A 11 14.70 4.65 10.53
C THR A 11 13.72 5.56 9.81
N ASN A 12 14.10 6.03 8.63
CA ASN A 12 13.23 6.81 7.77
C ASN A 12 12.61 5.89 6.72
N TYR A 13 11.28 5.84 6.70
CA TYR A 13 10.53 5.03 5.75
C TYR A 13 9.92 5.92 4.67
N SER A 14 10.11 5.53 3.42
CA SER A 14 9.54 6.25 2.27
C SER A 14 8.26 5.55 1.82
N ILE A 15 7.19 6.34 1.66
CA ILE A 15 5.86 5.83 1.31
C ILE A 15 5.38 6.59 0.09
N LYS A 16 4.97 5.87 -0.95
CA LYS A 16 4.44 6.46 -2.19
C LYS A 16 2.96 6.23 -2.28
N ILE A 17 2.22 7.24 -2.73
CA ILE A 17 0.76 7.21 -2.83
C ILE A 17 0.37 7.59 -4.25
N GLY A 18 -0.29 6.67 -4.95
CA GLY A 18 -0.84 6.94 -6.27
C GLY A 18 -2.15 7.71 -6.16
N LYS A 19 -2.29 8.80 -6.91
CA LYS A 19 -3.47 9.66 -6.86
C LYS A 19 -4.56 9.28 -7.85
N ASN A 20 -4.21 8.52 -8.88
CA ASN A 20 -5.13 8.13 -9.93
C ASN A 20 -4.69 6.78 -10.51
N LYS A 21 -5.50 6.23 -11.40
CA LYS A 21 -5.24 4.91 -11.98
C LYS A 21 -3.91 4.82 -12.72
N THR A 22 -3.48 5.90 -13.37
CA THR A 22 -2.20 5.93 -14.10
C THR A 22 -1.03 5.83 -13.12
N GLU A 23 -1.06 6.60 -12.03
CA GLU A 23 -0.04 6.54 -11.00
C GLU A 23 -0.05 5.21 -10.26
N ASN A 24 -1.23 4.68 -9.96
CA ASN A 24 -1.37 3.37 -9.32
C ASN A 24 -0.73 2.28 -10.18
N ASP A 25 -0.99 2.29 -11.48
CA ASP A 25 -0.43 1.34 -12.42
C ASP A 25 1.10 1.46 -12.48
N HIS A 26 1.60 2.69 -12.53
CA HIS A 26 3.04 2.98 -12.52
C HIS A 26 3.72 2.42 -11.25
N LEU A 27 3.10 2.58 -10.09
CA LEU A 27 3.62 2.04 -8.84
C LEU A 27 3.78 0.53 -8.89
N VAL A 28 2.77 -0.17 -9.38
CA VAL A 28 2.81 -1.64 -9.48
C VAL A 28 3.92 -2.10 -10.43
N LYS A 29 4.08 -1.39 -11.55
CA LYS A 29 5.05 -1.78 -12.59
C LYS A 29 6.50 -1.45 -12.21
N THR A 30 6.73 -0.44 -11.37
CA THR A 30 8.08 0.07 -11.10
C THR A 30 8.59 -0.22 -9.71
N SER A 31 7.72 -0.63 -8.77
CA SER A 31 8.14 -0.93 -7.40
C SER A 31 8.92 -2.23 -7.33
N ALA A 32 9.83 -2.31 -6.36
CA ALA A 32 10.59 -3.54 -6.11
C ALA A 32 9.67 -4.62 -5.54
N LYS A 33 9.99 -5.87 -5.80
CA LYS A 33 9.19 -7.02 -5.32
C LYS A 33 9.15 -7.12 -3.80
N THR A 34 10.12 -6.55 -3.11
CA THR A 34 10.18 -6.50 -1.64
C THR A 34 9.41 -5.35 -1.04
N ASP A 35 8.97 -4.38 -1.84
CA ASP A 35 8.13 -3.29 -1.36
C ASP A 35 6.78 -3.82 -0.91
N ILE A 36 6.11 -3.08 -0.02
CA ILE A 36 4.81 -3.50 0.51
C ILE A 36 3.71 -2.67 -0.11
N TRP A 37 2.72 -3.35 -0.68
CA TRP A 37 1.57 -2.76 -1.34
C TRP A 37 0.36 -2.76 -0.40
N PHE A 38 -0.39 -1.65 -0.37
CA PHE A 38 -1.59 -1.48 0.45
C PHE A 38 -2.75 -0.99 -0.43
N HIS A 39 -3.94 -1.47 -0.13
CA HIS A 39 -5.15 -1.05 -0.82
C HIS A 39 -6.36 -1.27 0.09
N VAL A 40 -7.38 -0.43 -0.02
CA VAL A 40 -8.62 -0.65 0.71
C VAL A 40 -9.27 -1.93 0.17
N ASN A 41 -9.68 -2.81 1.07
CA ASN A 41 -10.26 -4.09 0.68
C ASN A 41 -11.67 -3.89 0.11
N ASN A 42 -11.95 -4.51 -1.05
CA ASN A 42 -13.26 -4.53 -1.69
C ASN A 42 -13.81 -3.18 -2.19
N THR A 43 -12.97 -2.15 -2.33
CA THR A 43 -13.40 -0.88 -2.91
C THR A 43 -12.22 -0.18 -3.57
N SER A 44 -12.51 0.82 -4.40
CA SER A 44 -11.47 1.60 -5.06
C SER A 44 -10.76 2.52 -4.06
N SER A 45 -9.44 2.62 -4.18
CA SER A 45 -8.64 3.53 -3.39
C SER A 45 -7.32 3.84 -4.08
N SER A 46 -6.56 4.77 -3.52
CA SER A 46 -5.16 4.94 -3.88
C SER A 46 -4.39 3.67 -3.55
N HIS A 47 -3.43 3.33 -4.39
CA HIS A 47 -2.42 2.34 -4.04
C HIS A 47 -1.36 3.04 -3.20
N VAL A 48 -0.97 2.42 -2.10
CA VAL A 48 0.09 2.91 -1.23
C VAL A 48 1.21 1.88 -1.24
N VAL A 49 2.44 2.34 -1.42
CA VAL A 49 3.60 1.46 -1.48
C VAL A 49 4.65 1.94 -0.48
N LEU A 50 5.00 1.06 0.43
CA LEU A 50 6.11 1.27 1.36
C LEU A 50 7.38 0.71 0.73
N LEU A 51 8.38 1.56 0.54
CA LEU A 51 9.70 1.12 0.08
C LEU A 51 10.32 0.27 1.19
N ASN A 52 10.75 -0.92 0.84
CA ASN A 52 11.19 -1.90 1.82
C ASN A 52 12.19 -2.89 1.23
N ASN A 53 13.17 -3.30 2.03
CA ASN A 53 14.12 -4.34 1.65
C ASN A 53 14.21 -5.46 2.69
N GLU A 54 13.27 -5.50 3.63
CA GLU A 54 13.22 -6.50 4.69
C GLU A 54 11.99 -7.39 4.53
N LYS A 55 11.97 -8.49 5.29
CA LYS A 55 10.78 -9.35 5.34
C LYS A 55 9.61 -8.60 5.97
N LEU A 56 8.40 -8.85 5.49
CA LEU A 56 7.20 -8.19 5.96
C LEU A 56 7.03 -8.28 7.48
N ASN A 57 7.34 -9.42 8.06
CA ASN A 57 7.21 -9.64 9.51
C ASN A 57 8.25 -8.89 10.34
N LYS A 58 9.24 -8.26 9.70
CA LYS A 58 10.25 -7.43 10.36
C LYS A 58 9.86 -5.96 10.42
N ILE A 59 8.82 -5.55 9.69
CA ILE A 59 8.38 -4.17 9.65
C ILE A 59 7.59 -3.85 10.91
N PRO A 60 7.91 -2.75 11.64
CA PRO A 60 7.15 -2.37 12.83
C PRO A 60 5.66 -2.16 12.53
N LYS A 61 4.81 -2.56 13.46
CA LYS A 61 3.36 -2.38 13.32
C LYS A 61 2.95 -0.93 13.11
N GLN A 62 3.66 0.00 13.72
CA GLN A 62 3.39 1.43 13.59
C GLN A 62 3.60 1.91 12.15
N VAL A 63 4.58 1.36 11.45
CA VAL A 63 4.84 1.70 10.04
C VAL A 63 3.72 1.14 9.16
N ILE A 64 3.32 -0.10 9.38
CA ILE A 64 2.20 -0.73 8.67
C ILE A 64 0.92 0.08 8.89
N LYS A 65 0.65 0.47 10.14
CA LYS A 65 -0.52 1.27 10.49
C LYS A 65 -0.50 2.63 9.80
N ARG A 66 0.66 3.28 9.73
CA ARG A 66 0.78 4.57 9.03
C ARG A 66 0.43 4.43 7.56
N CYS A 67 0.96 3.43 6.89
CA CYS A 67 0.66 3.17 5.48
C CYS A 67 -0.84 2.89 5.27
N ALA A 68 -1.44 2.09 6.15
CA ALA A 68 -2.86 1.79 6.09
C ALA A 68 -3.72 3.04 6.30
N CYS A 69 -3.35 3.91 7.24
CA CYS A 69 -4.04 5.18 7.47
C CYS A 69 -3.96 6.09 6.24
N LEU A 70 -2.83 6.15 5.57
CA LEU A 70 -2.67 6.91 4.34
C LEU A 70 -3.56 6.37 3.23
N CYS A 71 -3.65 5.05 3.14
CA CYS A 71 -4.51 4.40 2.16
C CYS A 71 -5.99 4.75 2.40
N LYS A 72 -6.44 4.66 3.65
CA LYS A 72 -7.83 5.02 4.03
C LYS A 72 -8.12 6.50 3.75
N SER A 73 -7.23 7.40 4.15
CA SER A 73 -7.43 8.84 3.99
C SER A 73 -7.45 9.29 2.54
N ASN A 74 -6.90 8.48 1.63
CA ASN A 74 -6.91 8.73 0.19
C ASN A 74 -7.91 7.82 -0.54
N SER A 75 -9.01 7.45 0.12
CA SER A 75 -10.05 6.60 -0.44
C SER A 75 -11.43 7.20 -0.18
N SER A 76 -12.43 6.60 -0.79
CA SER A 76 -13.85 6.93 -0.53
C SER A 76 -14.28 6.53 0.88
N SER A 77 -13.51 5.69 1.56
CA SER A 77 -13.80 5.20 2.91
C SER A 77 -13.19 6.05 4.02
N LYS A 78 -12.66 7.22 3.70
CA LYS A 78 -11.94 8.08 4.66
C LYS A 78 -12.78 8.48 5.89
N SER A 79 -14.10 8.56 5.73
CA SER A 79 -15.03 8.96 6.81
C SER A 79 -15.61 7.76 7.56
N GLU A 80 -15.32 6.55 7.17
CA GLU A 80 -15.87 5.36 7.83
C GLU A 80 -15.16 5.11 9.17
N LEU A 81 -15.93 4.59 10.14
CA LEU A 81 -15.37 4.28 11.46
C LEU A 81 -14.34 3.16 11.39
N LYS A 82 -14.55 2.17 10.51
CA LYS A 82 -13.65 1.05 10.32
C LYS A 82 -13.50 0.79 8.83
N CYS A 83 -12.27 0.52 8.42
CA CYS A 83 -11.94 0.22 7.05
C CYS A 83 -10.89 -0.89 7.02
N GLU A 84 -11.13 -1.91 6.22
CA GLU A 84 -10.18 -3.00 6.03
C GLU A 84 -9.18 -2.61 4.95
N ILE A 85 -7.90 -2.72 5.26
CA ILE A 85 -6.81 -2.47 4.33
C ILE A 85 -6.09 -3.80 4.08
N ILE A 86 -6.07 -4.23 2.84
CA ILE A 86 -5.30 -5.41 2.43
C ILE A 86 -3.86 -4.97 2.15
N TYR A 87 -2.89 -5.77 2.57
CA TYR A 87 -1.49 -5.51 2.26
C TYR A 87 -0.71 -6.81 2.07
N THR A 88 0.29 -6.71 1.20
CA THR A 88 1.14 -7.85 0.86
C THR A 88 2.43 -7.34 0.21
N GLU A 89 3.41 -8.22 0.06
CA GLU A 89 4.61 -7.87 -0.69
C GLU A 89 4.26 -7.65 -2.17
N MET A 90 4.93 -6.69 -2.82
CA MET A 90 4.69 -6.36 -4.22
C MET A 90 4.90 -7.56 -5.14
N ALA A 91 5.73 -8.52 -4.74
CA ALA A 91 5.94 -9.76 -5.49
C ALA A 91 4.62 -10.52 -5.75
N ASN A 92 3.61 -10.34 -4.89
CA ASN A 92 2.31 -10.98 -5.01
C ASN A 92 1.29 -10.16 -5.80
N VAL A 93 1.68 -9.01 -6.32
CA VAL A 93 0.79 -8.07 -7.00
C VAL A 93 1.18 -7.99 -8.46
N SER A 94 0.21 -8.17 -9.35
CA SER A 94 0.43 -8.11 -10.80
C SER A 94 -0.51 -7.11 -11.44
N ALA A 95 0.02 -6.30 -12.34
CA ALA A 95 -0.80 -5.41 -13.17
C ALA A 95 -1.68 -6.24 -14.10
N THR A 96 -2.83 -5.69 -14.46
CA THR A 96 -3.75 -6.29 -15.43
C THR A 96 -3.77 -5.46 -16.72
N GLU A 97 -4.56 -5.88 -17.69
CA GLU A 97 -4.78 -5.10 -18.91
C GLU A 97 -5.54 -3.79 -18.64
N HIS A 98 -6.19 -3.67 -17.50
CA HIS A 98 -6.91 -2.46 -17.09
C HIS A 98 -6.02 -1.62 -16.17
N GLU A 99 -5.73 -0.40 -16.58
CA GLU A 99 -4.86 0.52 -15.84
C GLU A 99 -5.35 0.71 -14.41
N GLY A 100 -4.44 0.54 -13.44
CA GLY A 100 -4.73 0.72 -12.02
C GLY A 100 -5.39 -0.48 -11.34
N GLN A 101 -5.80 -1.50 -12.11
CA GLN A 101 -6.33 -2.74 -11.54
C GLN A 101 -5.22 -3.78 -11.39
N VAL A 102 -5.31 -4.57 -10.33
CA VAL A 102 -4.29 -5.58 -10.03
C VAL A 102 -4.92 -6.92 -9.69
N THR A 103 -4.12 -7.97 -9.85
CA THR A 103 -4.40 -9.29 -9.32
C THR A 103 -3.45 -9.54 -8.16
N VAL A 104 -3.96 -10.03 -7.04
CA VAL A 104 -3.16 -10.38 -5.88
C VAL A 104 -3.10 -11.89 -5.77
N ASN A 105 -1.88 -12.42 -5.81
CA ASN A 105 -1.62 -13.85 -5.67
C ASN A 105 -0.83 -14.11 -4.41
N GLY A 106 -0.98 -15.31 -3.82
CA GLY A 106 -0.27 -15.66 -2.61
C GLY A 106 -0.94 -15.12 -1.36
N LEU A 107 -0.19 -15.06 -0.27
CA LEU A 107 -0.71 -14.67 1.03
C LEU A 107 -0.78 -13.15 1.17
N SER A 108 -1.89 -12.66 1.66
CA SER A 108 -2.07 -11.25 2.00
C SER A 108 -2.57 -11.14 3.44
N LYS A 109 -2.43 -9.94 4.00
CA LYS A 109 -2.88 -9.64 5.35
C LYS A 109 -3.89 -8.51 5.30
N ILE A 110 -4.69 -8.40 6.36
CA ILE A 110 -5.68 -7.33 6.50
C ILE A 110 -5.44 -6.64 7.83
N ILE A 111 -5.45 -5.31 7.79
CA ILE A 111 -5.45 -4.47 8.99
C ILE A 111 -6.71 -3.61 8.96
N VAL A 112 -7.36 -3.45 10.11
CA VAL A 112 -8.55 -2.62 10.25
C VAL A 112 -8.14 -1.28 10.86
N ILE A 113 -8.52 -0.23 10.18
CA ILE A 113 -8.20 1.15 10.58
C ILE A 113 -9.47 1.92 10.92
#